data_5326f29d4ed239426162a5475e6c0088
#
_entry.id   5326f29d4ed239426162a5475e6c0088
#
_cell.length_a   1.000
_cell.length_b   1.000
_cell.length_c   1.000
_cell.angle_alpha   90.00
_cell.angle_beta   90.00
_cell.angle_gamma   90.00
#
_symmetry.space_group_name_H-M   'P 1'
#
loop_
_entity.id
_entity.type
_entity.pdbx_description
1 polymer ?
#
loop_
_entity_poly.entity_id
_entity_poly.type
_entity_poly.pdbx_seq_one_letter_code
_entity_poly.pdbx_strand_id
1 'polypeptide(L)'
;MDNHVVLTMRGISMTFPGVKALDNVDFTLRKGEIHALMGENGAGKSTLIKCLTGINAFEAGEIHVEGIEGPVVNHSTLDAQKKGISTVYQEVNLCPNLSVAENLFIGREPKTRLGTIDWKTMVKKSEAIMADLDMKIDVTRNLEEYSLALQQMIAIARAVDMDCKVLILDEPTSS
;
A
#
# COMPACT_ATOMS: atom_id res chain seq x y z
N MET A 1 17.97 -5.70 -16.64
CA MET A 1 16.73 -5.43 -15.88
C MET A 1 15.80 -6.59 -16.12
N ASP A 2 15.29 -7.20 -15.09
CA ASP A 2 14.33 -8.30 -15.19
C ASP A 2 13.04 -7.75 -15.82
N ASN A 3 12.65 -8.27 -16.99
CA ASN A 3 11.48 -7.76 -17.74
C ASN A 3 10.16 -8.39 -17.22
N HIS A 4 10.19 -8.86 -15.98
CA HIS A 4 9.08 -9.56 -15.34
C HIS A 4 7.96 -8.61 -14.92
N VAL A 5 6.75 -8.83 -15.43
CA VAL A 5 5.58 -8.00 -15.14
C VAL A 5 4.94 -8.43 -13.84
N VAL A 6 4.75 -7.51 -12.90
CA VAL A 6 4.11 -7.76 -11.59
C VAL A 6 2.65 -7.33 -11.55
N LEU A 7 2.27 -6.34 -12.39
CA LEU A 7 0.90 -5.84 -12.48
C LEU A 7 0.60 -5.44 -13.92
N THR A 8 -0.57 -5.82 -14.40
CA THR A 8 -1.13 -5.33 -15.67
C THR A 8 -2.58 -4.95 -15.45
N MET A 9 -2.95 -3.79 -15.96
CA MET A 9 -4.34 -3.34 -16.11
C MET A 9 -4.57 -3.13 -17.60
N ARG A 10 -5.64 -3.69 -18.17
CA ARG A 10 -5.94 -3.60 -19.61
C ARG A 10 -7.36 -3.16 -19.84
N GLY A 11 -7.53 -2.16 -20.68
CA GLY A 11 -8.85 -1.67 -21.11
C GLY A 11 -9.72 -1.12 -19.99
N ILE A 12 -9.12 -0.61 -18.91
CA ILE A 12 -9.88 -0.14 -17.74
C ILE A 12 -10.72 1.07 -18.12
N SER A 13 -12.02 0.94 -17.94
CA SER A 13 -12.99 1.99 -18.22
C SER A 13 -13.90 2.22 -17.03
N MET A 14 -14.15 3.48 -16.71
CA MET A 14 -15.01 3.90 -15.60
C MET A 14 -15.63 5.26 -15.87
N THR A 15 -16.93 5.37 -15.63
CA THR A 15 -17.72 6.59 -15.81
C THR A 15 -18.34 7.02 -14.47
N PHE A 16 -18.23 8.28 -14.13
CA PHE A 16 -19.04 8.92 -13.09
C PHE A 16 -20.21 9.66 -13.76
N PRO A 17 -21.29 10.02 -13.03
CA PRO A 17 -22.36 10.80 -13.61
C PRO A 17 -21.84 12.05 -14.34
N GLY A 18 -21.97 12.06 -15.67
CA GLY A 18 -21.55 13.15 -16.55
C GLY A 18 -20.06 13.21 -16.92
N VAL A 19 -19.20 12.30 -16.42
CA VAL A 19 -17.75 12.31 -16.71
C VAL A 19 -17.21 10.90 -16.92
N LYS A 20 -16.61 10.63 -18.08
CA LYS A 20 -15.83 9.41 -18.32
C LYS A 20 -14.44 9.62 -17.71
N ALA A 21 -14.21 9.04 -16.54
CA ALA A 21 -12.98 9.23 -15.78
C ALA A 21 -11.82 8.37 -16.29
N LEU A 22 -12.12 7.16 -16.80
CA LEU A 22 -11.17 6.27 -17.44
C LEU A 22 -11.81 5.75 -18.75
N ASP A 23 -11.04 5.80 -19.85
CA ASP A 23 -11.48 5.34 -21.16
C ASP A 23 -10.43 4.41 -21.75
N ASN A 24 -10.67 3.10 -21.66
CA ASN A 24 -9.82 2.05 -22.21
C ASN A 24 -8.33 2.21 -21.82
N VAL A 25 -8.08 2.42 -20.52
CA VAL A 25 -6.74 2.71 -19.99
C VAL A 25 -5.96 1.43 -19.78
N ASP A 26 -4.74 1.40 -20.33
CA ASP A 26 -3.76 0.34 -20.09
C ASP A 26 -2.65 0.82 -19.15
N PHE A 27 -2.22 -0.06 -18.25
CA PHE A 27 -1.10 0.19 -17.33
C PHE A 27 -0.31 -1.11 -17.11
N THR A 28 1.00 -1.01 -17.07
CA THR A 28 1.88 -2.16 -16.80
C THR A 28 3.00 -1.75 -15.87
N LEU A 29 3.24 -2.55 -14.83
CA LEU A 29 4.34 -2.36 -13.89
C LEU A 29 5.23 -3.61 -13.86
N ARG A 30 6.55 -3.40 -13.87
CA ARG A 30 7.56 -4.46 -13.83
C ARG A 30 8.21 -4.55 -12.45
N LYS A 31 8.80 -5.68 -12.18
CA LYS A 31 9.53 -5.92 -10.94
C LYS A 31 10.71 -4.95 -10.79
N GLY A 32 10.77 -4.29 -9.63
CA GLY A 32 11.80 -3.30 -9.32
C GLY A 32 11.67 -1.98 -10.09
N GLU A 33 10.57 -1.77 -10.83
CA GLU A 33 10.30 -0.52 -11.53
C GLU A 33 9.73 0.53 -10.55
N ILE A 34 10.24 1.76 -10.67
CA ILE A 34 9.64 2.96 -10.06
C ILE A 34 8.89 3.69 -11.18
N HIS A 35 7.57 3.65 -11.11
CA HIS A 35 6.69 4.21 -12.12
C HIS A 35 5.98 5.46 -11.61
N ALA A 36 6.21 6.61 -12.24
CA ALA A 36 5.53 7.86 -11.92
C ALA A 36 4.25 8.01 -12.74
N LEU A 37 3.10 8.02 -12.08
CA LEU A 37 1.81 8.29 -12.72
C LEU A 37 1.56 9.80 -12.75
N MET A 38 1.82 10.42 -13.89
CA MET A 38 1.76 11.87 -14.05
C MET A 38 0.51 12.30 -14.85
N GLY A 39 0.04 13.52 -14.61
CA GLY A 39 -1.09 14.12 -15.32
C GLY A 39 -1.72 15.27 -14.53
N GLU A 40 -2.54 16.07 -15.18
CA GLU A 40 -3.28 17.17 -14.55
C GLU A 40 -4.29 16.70 -13.48
N ASN A 41 -4.76 17.63 -12.67
CA ASN A 41 -5.85 17.32 -11.74
C ASN A 41 -7.11 16.95 -12.53
N GLY A 42 -7.75 15.84 -12.16
CA GLY A 42 -8.89 15.30 -12.91
C GLY A 42 -8.52 14.34 -14.06
N ALA A 43 -7.23 14.11 -14.34
CA ALA A 43 -6.79 13.20 -15.41
C ALA A 43 -7.04 11.69 -15.13
N GLY A 44 -7.76 11.33 -14.07
CA GLY A 44 -8.11 9.95 -13.77
C GLY A 44 -7.07 9.17 -12.94
N LYS A 45 -5.94 9.78 -12.53
CA LYS A 45 -4.89 9.09 -11.75
C LYS A 45 -5.40 8.39 -10.51
N SER A 46 -6.04 9.15 -9.61
CA SER A 46 -6.59 8.61 -8.37
C SER A 46 -7.77 7.64 -8.63
N THR A 47 -8.49 7.82 -9.74
CA THR A 47 -9.55 6.89 -10.16
C THR A 47 -8.94 5.54 -10.55
N LEU A 48 -7.84 5.52 -11.30
CA LEU A 48 -7.13 4.29 -11.68
C LEU A 48 -6.62 3.55 -10.44
N ILE A 49 -6.00 4.27 -9.49
CA ILE A 49 -5.56 3.72 -8.21
C ILE A 49 -6.75 3.16 -7.41
N LYS A 50 -7.88 3.87 -7.35
CA LYS A 50 -9.10 3.42 -6.66
C LYS A 50 -9.71 2.18 -7.30
N CYS A 51 -9.65 2.03 -8.62
CA CYS A 51 -10.05 0.82 -9.32
C CYS A 51 -9.11 -0.35 -8.97
N LEU A 52 -7.81 -0.11 -8.96
CA LEU A 52 -6.81 -1.11 -8.60
C LEU A 52 -6.97 -1.60 -7.15
N THR A 53 -7.26 -0.68 -6.23
CA THR A 53 -7.39 -0.98 -4.80
C THR A 53 -8.78 -1.44 -4.37
N GLY A 54 -9.75 -1.51 -5.30
CA GLY A 54 -11.10 -1.97 -5.01
C GLY A 54 -11.98 -0.98 -4.25
N ILE A 55 -11.60 0.30 -4.21
CA ILE A 55 -12.46 1.37 -3.69
C ILE A 55 -13.57 1.68 -4.69
N ASN A 56 -13.21 1.66 -5.98
CA ASN A 56 -14.16 1.85 -7.08
C ASN A 56 -14.23 0.58 -7.93
N ALA A 57 -15.44 0.17 -8.31
CA ALA A 57 -15.62 -0.83 -9.34
C ALA A 57 -15.43 -0.18 -10.72
N PHE A 58 -14.73 -0.85 -11.63
CA PHE A 58 -14.62 -0.45 -13.02
C PHE A 58 -15.66 -1.17 -13.87
N GLU A 59 -16.05 -0.55 -15.01
CA GLU A 59 -17.12 -1.05 -15.90
C GLU A 59 -16.60 -2.08 -16.89
N ALA A 60 -15.37 -1.92 -17.35
CA ALA A 60 -14.71 -2.80 -18.31
C ALA A 60 -13.20 -2.85 -18.07
N GLY A 61 -12.59 -3.93 -18.57
CA GLY A 61 -11.17 -4.18 -18.48
C GLY A 61 -10.82 -5.31 -17.54
N GLU A 62 -9.52 -5.56 -17.38
CA GLU A 62 -8.97 -6.64 -16.58
C GLU A 62 -7.74 -6.19 -15.81
N ILE A 63 -7.56 -6.72 -14.60
CA ILE A 63 -6.38 -6.51 -13.75
C ILE A 63 -5.73 -7.88 -13.53
N HIS A 64 -4.43 -7.98 -13.75
CA HIS A 64 -3.65 -9.18 -13.48
C HIS A 64 -2.49 -8.85 -12.54
N VAL A 65 -2.30 -9.69 -11.53
CA VAL A 65 -1.24 -9.55 -10.52
C VAL A 65 -0.39 -10.82 -10.53
N GLU A 66 0.92 -10.66 -10.48
CA GLU A 66 1.87 -11.77 -10.43
C GLU A 66 1.50 -12.80 -9.36
N GLY A 67 1.58 -14.10 -9.72
CA GLY A 67 1.30 -15.22 -8.83
C GLY A 67 -0.19 -15.43 -8.51
N ILE A 68 -1.10 -14.72 -9.18
CA ILE A 68 -2.55 -14.96 -9.10
C ILE A 68 -3.01 -15.40 -10.49
N GLU A 69 -3.68 -16.54 -10.56
CA GLU A 69 -4.19 -17.08 -11.82
C GLU A 69 -5.48 -16.34 -12.22
N GLY A 70 -5.53 -15.86 -13.46
CA GLY A 70 -6.67 -15.14 -14.02
C GLY A 70 -6.78 -13.66 -13.61
N PRO A 71 -7.84 -12.99 -14.07
CA PRO A 71 -8.08 -11.60 -13.73
C PRO A 71 -8.50 -11.42 -12.28
N VAL A 72 -8.02 -10.35 -11.67
CA VAL A 72 -8.25 -9.99 -10.26
C VAL A 72 -9.32 -8.90 -10.17
N VAL A 73 -10.31 -9.12 -9.31
CA VAL A 73 -11.25 -8.08 -8.89
C VAL A 73 -11.01 -7.83 -7.39
N ASN A 74 -10.68 -6.61 -7.03
CA ASN A 74 -10.56 -6.20 -5.64
C ASN A 74 -11.87 -5.57 -5.16
N HIS A 75 -12.36 -5.97 -4.00
CA HIS A 75 -13.61 -5.48 -3.41
C HIS A 75 -13.37 -4.52 -2.24
N SER A 76 -12.12 -4.36 -1.82
CA SER A 76 -11.70 -3.44 -0.77
C SER A 76 -10.18 -3.29 -0.80
N THR A 77 -9.68 -2.24 -0.13
CA THR A 77 -8.23 -2.03 0.07
C THR A 77 -7.57 -3.19 0.82
N LEU A 78 -8.28 -3.80 1.77
CA LEU A 78 -7.79 -4.98 2.49
C LEU A 78 -7.68 -6.21 1.57
N ASP A 79 -8.61 -6.37 0.64
CA ASP A 79 -8.56 -7.44 -0.36
C ASP A 79 -7.38 -7.25 -1.33
N ALA A 80 -7.16 -6.03 -1.80
CA ALA A 80 -5.99 -5.66 -2.61
C ALA A 80 -4.67 -5.93 -1.84
N GLN A 81 -4.62 -5.58 -0.56
CA GLN A 81 -3.45 -5.80 0.29
C GLN A 81 -3.12 -7.29 0.44
N LYS A 82 -4.12 -8.16 0.62
CA LYS A 82 -3.92 -9.62 0.66
C LYS A 82 -3.36 -10.19 -0.65
N LYS A 83 -3.56 -9.48 -1.76
CA LYS A 83 -3.05 -9.84 -3.08
C LYS A 83 -1.69 -9.19 -3.39
N GLY A 84 -1.10 -8.49 -2.41
CA GLY A 84 0.21 -7.87 -2.50
C GLY A 84 0.19 -6.45 -3.06
N ILE A 85 -0.97 -5.77 -3.10
CA ILE A 85 -1.09 -4.37 -3.52
C ILE A 85 -1.31 -3.50 -2.29
N SER A 86 -0.31 -2.73 -1.88
CA SER A 86 -0.38 -1.83 -0.72
C SER A 86 -0.40 -0.38 -1.16
N THR A 87 -1.22 0.43 -0.50
CA THR A 87 -1.31 1.87 -0.76
C THR A 87 -1.00 2.63 0.52
N VAL A 88 -0.07 3.57 0.41
CA VAL A 88 0.16 4.60 1.42
C VAL A 88 -0.49 5.86 0.91
N TYR A 89 -1.62 6.22 1.51
CA TYR A 89 -2.35 7.45 1.21
C TYR A 89 -1.69 8.64 1.89
N GLN A 90 -2.00 9.85 1.42
CA GLN A 90 -1.60 11.12 2.01
C GLN A 90 -2.02 11.23 3.49
N GLU A 91 -3.21 10.75 3.85
CA GLU A 91 -3.59 10.55 5.25
C GLU A 91 -3.01 9.22 5.73
N VAL A 92 -2.00 9.32 6.58
CA VAL A 92 -1.30 8.16 7.13
C VAL A 92 -2.29 7.32 7.94
N ASN A 93 -2.71 6.16 7.40
CA ASN A 93 -3.61 5.20 8.08
C ASN A 93 -2.89 4.48 9.23
N LEU A 94 -2.33 5.26 10.15
CA LEU A 94 -1.68 4.80 11.37
C LEU A 94 -2.44 5.39 12.59
N CYS A 95 -2.32 4.73 13.71
CA CYS A 95 -2.94 5.15 14.97
C CYS A 95 -1.94 6.00 15.78
N PRO A 96 -2.14 7.33 15.89
CA PRO A 96 -1.16 8.24 16.52
C PRO A 96 -0.88 7.90 17.98
N ASN A 97 -1.89 7.42 18.70
CA ASN A 97 -1.85 7.07 20.12
C ASN A 97 -1.31 5.65 20.42
N LEU A 98 -0.91 4.91 19.40
CA LEU A 98 -0.23 3.63 19.55
C LEU A 98 1.26 3.79 19.28
N SER A 99 2.07 2.90 19.83
CA SER A 99 3.50 2.85 19.58
C SER A 99 3.81 2.54 18.11
N VAL A 100 5.02 2.85 17.68
CA VAL A 100 5.51 2.48 16.33
C VAL A 100 5.40 0.97 16.14
N ALA A 101 5.79 0.16 17.14
CA ALA A 101 5.72 -1.28 17.07
C ALA A 101 4.28 -1.80 16.91
N GLU A 102 3.31 -1.23 17.62
CA GLU A 102 1.91 -1.56 17.45
C GLU A 102 1.41 -1.20 16.05
N ASN A 103 1.75 -0.02 15.55
CA ASN A 103 1.37 0.41 14.20
C ASN A 103 1.94 -0.50 13.11
N LEU A 104 3.18 -0.98 13.25
CA LEU A 104 3.79 -1.91 12.30
C LEU A 104 3.08 -3.27 12.29
N PHE A 105 2.56 -3.73 13.43
CA PHE A 105 1.99 -5.08 13.58
C PHE A 105 0.48 -5.12 13.80
N ILE A 106 -0.24 -4.01 13.71
CA ILE A 106 -1.69 -3.97 13.93
C ILE A 106 -2.42 -5.01 13.05
N GLY A 107 -3.22 -5.87 13.68
CA GLY A 107 -3.96 -6.95 13.04
C GLY A 107 -3.12 -8.20 12.68
N ARG A 108 -1.83 -8.20 13.00
CA ARG A 108 -0.90 -9.34 12.79
C ARG A 108 0.13 -9.47 13.91
N GLU A 109 -0.27 -9.06 15.12
CA GLU A 109 0.59 -9.08 16.31
C GLU A 109 1.14 -10.49 16.55
N PRO A 110 2.47 -10.63 16.80
CA PRO A 110 3.04 -11.92 17.18
C PRO A 110 2.42 -12.39 18.49
N LYS A 111 2.11 -13.70 18.57
CA LYS A 111 1.46 -14.29 19.72
C LYS A 111 2.37 -15.25 20.44
N THR A 112 2.28 -15.29 21.76
CA THR A 112 2.89 -16.30 22.61
C THR A 112 2.19 -17.66 22.43
N ARG A 113 2.74 -18.72 23.00
CA ARG A 113 2.11 -20.05 23.03
C ARG A 113 0.73 -20.05 23.73
N LEU A 114 0.48 -19.08 24.60
CA LEU A 114 -0.78 -18.91 25.33
C LEU A 114 -1.80 -18.03 24.58
N GLY A 115 -1.46 -17.54 23.36
CA GLY A 115 -2.34 -16.72 22.54
C GLY A 115 -2.37 -15.23 22.90
N THR A 116 -1.59 -14.78 23.88
CA THR A 116 -1.42 -13.35 24.21
C THR A 116 -0.40 -12.69 23.28
N ILE A 117 -0.41 -11.36 23.18
CA ILE A 117 0.56 -10.61 22.36
C ILE A 117 1.97 -10.80 22.93
N ASP A 118 2.90 -11.17 22.07
CA ASP A 118 4.33 -11.26 22.39
C ASP A 118 5.01 -9.91 22.12
N TRP A 119 4.93 -9.02 23.09
CA TRP A 119 5.50 -7.68 23.04
C TRP A 119 7.01 -7.68 22.76
N LYS A 120 7.75 -8.61 23.37
CA LYS A 120 9.20 -8.69 23.19
C LYS A 120 9.57 -9.01 21.74
N THR A 121 8.88 -9.99 21.17
CA THR A 121 9.08 -10.36 19.75
C THR A 121 8.63 -9.24 18.84
N MET A 122 7.53 -8.55 19.14
CA MET A 122 7.01 -7.44 18.33
C MET A 122 7.99 -6.27 18.29
N VAL A 123 8.51 -5.82 19.44
CA VAL A 123 9.50 -4.75 19.53
C VAL A 123 10.76 -5.11 18.76
N LYS A 124 11.33 -6.32 18.98
CA LYS A 124 12.54 -6.77 18.29
C LYS A 124 12.38 -6.80 16.77
N LYS A 125 11.23 -7.27 16.27
CA LYS A 125 10.94 -7.26 14.83
C LYS A 125 10.79 -5.86 14.29
N SER A 126 10.12 -4.97 15.04
CA SER A 126 9.96 -3.56 14.65
C SER A 126 11.31 -2.83 14.56
N GLU A 127 12.21 -3.08 15.49
CA GLU A 127 13.58 -2.54 15.44
C GLU A 127 14.32 -3.02 14.18
N ALA A 128 14.18 -4.30 13.81
CA ALA A 128 14.79 -4.84 12.59
C ALA A 128 14.22 -4.19 11.32
N ILE A 129 12.89 -4.07 11.21
CA ILE A 129 12.22 -3.41 10.08
C ILE A 129 12.71 -1.96 9.92
N MET A 130 12.81 -1.22 11.02
CA MET A 130 13.28 0.16 10.97
C MET A 130 14.78 0.26 10.63
N ALA A 131 15.59 -0.69 11.11
CA ALA A 131 17.02 -0.77 10.80
C ALA A 131 17.27 -1.07 9.31
N ASP A 132 16.46 -1.90 8.66
CA ASP A 132 16.54 -2.19 7.22
C ASP A 132 16.31 -0.94 6.35
N LEU A 133 15.68 0.09 6.92
CA LEU A 133 15.50 1.41 6.29
C LEU A 133 16.49 2.47 6.82
N ASP A 134 17.57 2.05 7.46
CA ASP A 134 18.58 2.93 8.10
C ASP A 134 18.00 3.91 9.16
N MET A 135 16.83 3.55 9.75
CA MET A 135 16.15 4.40 10.72
C MET A 135 16.34 3.90 12.14
N LYS A 136 17.04 4.70 12.95
CA LYS A 136 17.28 4.44 14.38
C LYS A 136 16.29 5.23 15.22
N ILE A 137 15.16 4.62 15.55
CA ILE A 137 14.11 5.22 16.37
C ILE A 137 13.71 4.28 17.51
N ASP A 138 13.13 4.83 18.56
CA ASP A 138 12.54 4.04 19.65
C ASP A 138 11.13 3.58 19.24
N VAL A 139 11.01 2.33 18.84
CA VAL A 139 9.75 1.76 18.35
C VAL A 139 8.68 1.58 19.45
N THR A 140 9.04 1.80 20.73
CA THR A 140 8.11 1.70 21.87
C THR A 140 7.36 3.01 22.14
N ARG A 141 7.82 4.14 21.59
CA ARG A 141 7.17 5.44 21.72
C ARG A 141 5.94 5.56 20.84
N ASN A 142 5.00 6.39 21.25
CA ASN A 142 3.80 6.68 20.47
C ASN A 142 4.14 7.37 19.14
N LEU A 143 3.36 7.03 18.12
CA LEU A 143 3.58 7.53 16.77
C LEU A 143 3.46 9.05 16.69
N GLU A 144 2.54 9.67 17.43
CA GLU A 144 2.33 11.12 17.48
C GLU A 144 3.54 11.94 17.96
N GLU A 145 4.51 11.29 18.63
CA GLU A 145 5.74 11.92 19.08
C GLU A 145 6.77 12.11 17.94
N TYR A 146 6.48 11.53 16.78
CA TYR A 146 7.35 11.60 15.62
C TYR A 146 6.83 12.57 14.57
N SER A 147 7.74 13.17 13.78
CA SER A 147 7.38 14.06 12.68
C SER A 147 6.52 13.35 11.64
N LEU A 148 5.71 14.10 10.90
CA LEU A 148 4.85 13.56 9.83
C LEU A 148 5.67 12.77 8.79
N ALA A 149 6.85 13.27 8.42
CA ALA A 149 7.75 12.58 7.50
C ALA A 149 8.16 11.20 8.04
N LEU A 150 8.44 11.09 9.34
CA LEU A 150 8.79 9.82 9.97
C LEU A 150 7.59 8.89 10.06
N GLN A 151 6.39 9.42 10.33
CA GLN A 151 5.16 8.64 10.30
C GLN A 151 4.88 8.06 8.92
N GLN A 152 5.12 8.82 7.85
CA GLN A 152 5.02 8.33 6.47
C GLN A 152 6.03 7.21 6.19
N MET A 153 7.27 7.35 6.66
CA MET A 153 8.28 6.30 6.52
C MET A 153 7.88 5.02 7.27
N ILE A 154 7.25 5.14 8.45
CA ILE A 154 6.73 3.99 9.20
C ILE A 154 5.58 3.31 8.44
N ALA A 155 4.70 4.08 7.78
CA ALA A 155 3.66 3.51 6.92
C ALA A 155 4.23 2.74 5.72
N ILE A 156 5.29 3.28 5.10
CA ILE A 156 6.02 2.59 4.02
C ILE A 156 6.70 1.32 4.56
N ALA A 157 7.39 1.40 5.70
CA ALA A 157 8.02 0.27 6.36
C ALA A 157 7.03 -0.87 6.62
N ARG A 158 5.85 -0.53 7.14
CA ARG A 158 4.75 -1.49 7.35
C ARG A 158 4.32 -2.15 6.04
N ALA A 159 4.13 -1.39 4.97
CA ALA A 159 3.71 -1.92 3.68
C ALA A 159 4.77 -2.86 3.08
N VAL A 160 6.04 -2.51 3.17
CA VAL A 160 7.17 -3.33 2.70
C VAL A 160 7.29 -4.63 3.50
N ASP A 161 7.17 -4.57 4.84
CA ASP A 161 7.21 -5.76 5.71
C ASP A 161 6.04 -6.72 5.47
N MET A 162 4.95 -6.26 4.87
CA MET A 162 3.81 -7.09 4.48
C MET A 162 4.00 -7.82 3.14
N ASP A 163 5.23 -7.88 2.63
CA ASP A 163 5.59 -8.54 1.36
C ASP A 163 4.76 -8.02 0.18
N CYS A 164 4.59 -6.71 0.09
CA CYS A 164 3.87 -6.11 -1.01
C CYS A 164 4.65 -6.25 -2.33
N LYS A 165 3.95 -6.63 -3.39
CA LYS A 165 4.47 -6.70 -4.77
C LYS A 165 4.41 -5.34 -5.46
N VAL A 166 3.38 -4.56 -5.10
CA VAL A 166 3.09 -3.23 -5.65
C VAL A 166 2.84 -2.28 -4.49
N LEU A 167 3.71 -1.29 -4.35
CA LEU A 167 3.55 -0.19 -3.40
C LEU A 167 3.09 1.06 -4.14
N ILE A 168 1.96 1.60 -3.75
CA ILE A 168 1.40 2.84 -4.30
C ILE A 168 1.60 3.94 -3.27
N LEU A 169 2.22 5.04 -3.70
CA LEU A 169 2.39 6.26 -2.92
C LEU A 169 1.51 7.35 -3.56
N ASP A 170 0.44 7.75 -2.88
CA ASP A 170 -0.48 8.77 -3.37
C ASP A 170 -0.15 10.11 -2.70
N GLU A 171 0.40 11.04 -3.48
CA GLU A 171 0.82 12.40 -3.08
C GLU A 171 1.62 12.47 -1.74
N PRO A 172 2.74 11.72 -1.57
CA PRO A 172 3.46 11.65 -0.30
C PRO A 172 4.08 12.99 0.14
N THR A 173 4.07 14.01 -0.69
CA THR A 173 4.79 15.29 -0.46
C THR A 173 3.90 16.52 -0.36
N SER A 174 2.58 16.39 -0.30
CA SER A 174 1.64 17.54 -0.29
C SER A 174 1.49 18.22 1.08
N SER A 175 2.33 17.88 2.05
CA SER A 175 2.35 18.48 3.40
C SER A 175 3.71 19.04 3.80
#